data_94717c340f95f44627c6b99c22c7d344
#
_entry.id   94717c340f95f44627c6b99c22c7d344
#
_cell.length_a   1.000
_cell.length_b   1.000
_cell.length_c   1.000
_cell.angle_alpha   90.00
_cell.angle_beta   90.00
_cell.angle_gamma   90.00
#
_symmetry.space_group_name_H-M   'P 1'
#
loop_
_entity.id
_entity.type
_entity.pdbx_description
1 polymer ?
#
loop_
_entity_poly.entity_id
_entity_poly.type
_entity_poly.pdbx_seq_one_letter_code
_entity_poly.pdbx_strand_id
1 'polypeptide(L)'
;MPSQLDHLKTLEQRLLWLSAWTVHNANHLRDKRDDDVKVGGHQASCASMVSIMTALYFHTLRPEDRVAVKPHAAPVYHAMHYLMGNQTLEKLQNFRGYGGAQSYPSRTKDIDDVDFSTGSVGLGVAETAFASIVQDYLEAKPWAADRPLGRMVALVGDAELDEGNVYECLQEGWKHDLRNTWWIIDYNRQSLDGVVHEGLWEKVEDIFKAFGWRTVVLRHGALQREAFAEPGGETLKSWIQSCPNADYSALTYKGGAAWRARLMNDIGDQGDITALLDRRSDDELAALMNNLGGQCLQSLCDAFD
;
A
#
# COMPACT_ATOMS: atom_id res chain seq x y z
N MET A 1 29.42 0.76 3.04
CA MET A 1 28.52 0.46 1.90
C MET A 1 27.10 0.77 2.37
N PRO A 2 26.21 1.26 1.48
CA PRO A 2 24.80 1.46 1.87
C PRO A 2 24.17 0.15 2.31
N SER A 3 23.25 0.21 3.29
CA SER A 3 22.50 -0.96 3.73
C SER A 3 21.43 -1.33 2.68
N GLN A 4 20.86 -2.53 2.78
CA GLN A 4 19.72 -2.93 1.94
C GLN A 4 18.58 -1.92 2.07
N LEU A 5 18.32 -1.44 3.29
CA LEU A 5 17.27 -0.45 3.55
C LEU A 5 17.54 0.88 2.83
N ASP A 6 18.79 1.31 2.71
CA ASP A 6 19.14 2.54 1.98
C ASP A 6 18.88 2.39 0.47
N HIS A 7 19.13 1.21 -0.08
CA HIS A 7 18.77 0.91 -1.46
C HIS A 7 17.25 0.92 -1.68
N LEU A 8 16.48 0.30 -0.77
CA LEU A 8 15.02 0.32 -0.82
C LEU A 8 14.46 1.74 -0.72
N LYS A 9 15.00 2.59 0.17
CA LYS A 9 14.62 4.02 0.26
C LYS A 9 14.89 4.78 -1.04
N THR A 10 16.00 4.48 -1.70
CA THR A 10 16.32 5.09 -3.00
C THR A 10 15.32 4.68 -4.08
N LEU A 11 14.96 3.40 -4.13
CA LEU A 11 13.96 2.88 -5.06
C LEU A 11 12.57 3.46 -4.78
N GLU A 12 12.17 3.52 -3.51
CA GLU A 12 10.91 4.12 -3.07
C GLU A 12 10.75 5.57 -3.56
N GLN A 13 11.78 6.40 -3.35
CA GLN A 13 11.77 7.78 -3.82
C GLN A 13 11.64 7.89 -5.35
N ARG A 14 12.34 7.03 -6.09
CA ARG A 14 12.25 7.00 -7.56
C ARG A 14 10.87 6.54 -8.03
N LEU A 15 10.30 5.53 -7.40
CA LEU A 15 8.96 5.04 -7.70
C LEU A 15 7.90 6.08 -7.41
N LEU A 16 7.99 6.77 -6.27
CA LEU A 16 7.08 7.87 -5.93
C LEU A 16 7.13 8.97 -7.00
N TRP A 17 8.33 9.37 -7.39
CA TRP A 17 8.50 10.41 -8.41
C TRP A 17 7.94 9.96 -9.77
N LEU A 18 8.33 8.77 -10.25
CA LEU A 18 7.91 8.25 -11.55
C LEU A 18 6.41 8.05 -11.64
N SER A 19 5.78 7.49 -10.62
CA SER A 19 4.34 7.24 -10.60
C SER A 19 3.55 8.55 -10.56
N ALA A 20 3.97 9.52 -9.74
CA ALA A 20 3.36 10.84 -9.70
C ALA A 20 3.54 11.60 -11.02
N TRP A 21 4.76 11.53 -11.61
CA TRP A 21 5.05 12.12 -12.90
C TRP A 21 4.22 11.49 -14.04
N THR A 22 4.06 10.17 -14.05
CA THR A 22 3.27 9.47 -15.07
C THR A 22 1.83 10.00 -15.13
N VAL A 23 1.20 10.16 -13.97
CA VAL A 23 -0.16 10.73 -13.87
C VAL A 23 -0.17 12.21 -14.27
N HIS A 24 0.81 12.99 -13.81
CA HIS A 24 0.94 14.40 -14.13
C HIS A 24 1.16 14.62 -15.61
N ASN A 25 2.08 13.86 -16.22
CA ASN A 25 2.36 13.93 -17.65
C ASN A 25 1.11 13.65 -18.49
N ALA A 26 0.36 12.61 -18.15
CA ALA A 26 -0.85 12.24 -18.88
C ALA A 26 -1.95 13.33 -18.82
N ASN A 27 -2.00 14.09 -17.72
CA ASN A 27 -3.06 15.09 -17.52
C ASN A 27 -2.65 16.52 -17.87
N HIS A 28 -1.34 16.85 -17.89
CA HIS A 28 -0.88 18.25 -17.96
C HIS A 28 0.23 18.51 -18.95
N LEU A 29 1.08 17.53 -19.28
CA LEU A 29 2.27 17.77 -20.12
C LEU A 29 2.12 17.22 -21.53
N ARG A 30 1.49 16.04 -21.68
CA ARG A 30 1.25 15.41 -22.98
C ARG A 30 0.28 16.26 -23.81
N ASP A 31 0.54 16.35 -25.13
CA ASP A 31 -0.38 17.02 -26.05
C ASP A 31 -1.81 16.48 -25.88
N LYS A 32 -2.69 17.41 -25.56
CA LYS A 32 -4.10 17.11 -25.31
C LYS A 32 -4.88 17.16 -26.61
N ARG A 33 -6.02 16.46 -26.62
CA ARG A 33 -7.10 16.77 -27.57
C ARG A 33 -7.70 18.13 -27.22
N ASP A 34 -8.38 18.74 -28.18
CA ASP A 34 -9.00 20.07 -28.05
C ASP A 34 -10.11 20.16 -26.97
N ASP A 35 -10.43 19.03 -26.32
CA ASP A 35 -11.55 18.91 -25.37
C ASP A 35 -11.18 19.16 -23.90
N ASP A 36 -9.92 19.42 -23.58
CA ASP A 36 -9.37 19.64 -22.22
C ASP A 36 -9.71 18.53 -21.19
N VAL A 37 -10.19 17.39 -21.65
CA VAL A 37 -10.55 16.27 -20.78
C VAL A 37 -9.31 15.65 -20.16
N LYS A 38 -9.30 15.55 -18.83
CA LYS A 38 -8.24 14.87 -18.10
C LYS A 38 -8.31 13.35 -18.32
N VAL A 39 -7.17 12.74 -18.54
CA VAL A 39 -7.05 11.28 -18.70
C VAL A 39 -7.33 10.54 -17.39
N GLY A 40 -7.18 11.23 -16.27
CA GLY A 40 -7.37 10.66 -14.94
C GLY A 40 -6.09 9.98 -14.39
N GLY A 41 -6.27 9.19 -13.35
CA GLY A 41 -5.21 8.58 -12.55
C GLY A 41 -5.30 9.08 -11.10
N HIS A 42 -4.80 8.26 -10.17
CA HIS A 42 -4.94 8.50 -8.73
C HIS A 42 -3.57 8.63 -8.07
N GLN A 43 -3.03 9.87 -8.00
CA GLN A 43 -1.72 10.11 -7.40
C GLN A 43 -1.67 9.70 -5.92
N ALA A 44 -2.71 9.98 -5.15
CA ALA A 44 -2.76 9.62 -3.73
C ALA A 44 -2.76 8.09 -3.53
N SER A 45 -3.57 7.36 -4.31
CA SER A 45 -3.58 5.89 -4.29
C SER A 45 -2.27 5.26 -4.76
N CYS A 46 -1.53 5.95 -5.62
CA CYS A 46 -0.18 5.55 -5.99
C CYS A 46 0.79 5.77 -4.83
N ALA A 47 0.78 6.97 -4.25
CA ALA A 47 1.70 7.34 -3.17
C ALA A 47 1.58 6.40 -1.96
N SER A 48 0.36 6.02 -1.57
CA SER A 48 0.12 5.08 -0.46
C SER A 48 0.67 3.67 -0.72
N MET A 49 0.76 3.25 -1.99
CA MET A 49 1.24 1.92 -2.36
C MET A 49 2.75 1.84 -2.57
N VAL A 50 3.45 2.96 -2.69
CA VAL A 50 4.87 2.96 -3.08
C VAL A 50 5.74 2.17 -2.10
N SER A 51 5.63 2.43 -0.79
CA SER A 51 6.42 1.72 0.23
C SER A 51 6.09 0.23 0.26
N ILE A 52 4.80 -0.11 0.21
CA ILE A 52 4.31 -1.50 0.20
C ILE A 52 4.88 -2.25 -1.01
N MET A 53 4.73 -1.69 -2.21
CA MET A 53 5.23 -2.33 -3.43
C MET A 53 6.75 -2.37 -3.48
N THR A 54 7.45 -1.37 -2.94
CA THR A 54 8.91 -1.39 -2.84
C THR A 54 9.38 -2.55 -1.95
N ALA A 55 8.83 -2.70 -0.76
CA ALA A 55 9.18 -3.81 0.14
C ALA A 55 8.80 -5.17 -0.48
N LEU A 56 7.60 -5.28 -1.04
CA LEU A 56 7.12 -6.54 -1.62
C LEU A 56 8.00 -6.99 -2.79
N TYR A 57 8.18 -6.16 -3.81
CA TYR A 57 8.84 -6.55 -5.06
C TYR A 57 10.36 -6.60 -5.00
N PHE A 58 11.01 -5.76 -4.19
CA PHE A 58 12.47 -5.68 -4.13
C PHE A 58 13.08 -6.38 -2.91
N HIS A 59 12.26 -6.86 -1.97
CA HIS A 59 12.75 -7.59 -0.80
C HIS A 59 12.13 -8.97 -0.65
N THR A 60 10.83 -9.14 -0.90
CA THR A 60 10.05 -10.28 -0.39
C THR A 60 9.66 -11.31 -1.45
N LEU A 61 9.27 -10.87 -2.65
CA LEU A 61 8.74 -11.77 -3.69
C LEU A 61 9.78 -12.76 -4.19
N ARG A 62 9.30 -13.97 -4.44
CA ARG A 62 10.03 -15.05 -5.10
C ARG A 62 9.54 -15.19 -6.55
N PRO A 63 10.32 -15.84 -7.44
CA PRO A 63 9.92 -16.03 -8.83
C PRO A 63 8.60 -16.78 -9.02
N GLU A 64 8.24 -17.62 -8.04
CA GLU A 64 7.02 -18.42 -8.07
C GLU A 64 5.77 -17.64 -7.63
N ASP A 65 5.95 -16.55 -6.88
CA ASP A 65 4.84 -15.75 -6.37
C ASP A 65 4.10 -15.04 -7.51
N ARG A 66 2.82 -14.79 -7.33
CA ARG A 66 1.96 -14.09 -8.28
C ARG A 66 1.22 -12.96 -7.57
N VAL A 67 1.14 -11.80 -8.22
CA VAL A 67 0.61 -10.58 -7.60
C VAL A 67 -0.55 -10.01 -8.41
N ALA A 68 -1.70 -9.88 -7.76
CA ALA A 68 -2.81 -9.08 -8.26
C ALA A 68 -2.65 -7.65 -7.74
N VAL A 69 -2.30 -6.73 -8.63
CA VAL A 69 -2.01 -5.33 -8.25
C VAL A 69 -3.32 -4.55 -8.12
N LYS A 70 -3.48 -3.81 -7.02
CA LYS A 70 -4.57 -2.84 -6.83
C LYS A 70 -4.74 -1.98 -8.10
N PRO A 71 -5.95 -1.88 -8.68
CA PRO A 71 -6.16 -1.20 -9.96
C PRO A 71 -5.60 0.23 -10.00
N HIS A 72 -5.83 1.01 -8.96
CA HIS A 72 -5.38 2.41 -8.88
C HIS A 72 -3.88 2.58 -8.67
N ALA A 73 -3.13 1.50 -8.36
CA ALA A 73 -1.67 1.50 -8.26
C ALA A 73 -0.96 1.17 -9.58
N ALA A 74 -1.67 1.06 -10.69
CA ALA A 74 -1.08 0.79 -12.01
C ALA A 74 0.12 1.69 -12.36
N PRO A 75 0.09 3.03 -12.11
CA PRO A 75 1.27 3.87 -12.35
C PRO A 75 2.51 3.46 -11.55
N VAL A 76 2.36 2.99 -10.30
CA VAL A 76 3.50 2.47 -9.51
C VAL A 76 4.01 1.18 -10.11
N TYR A 77 3.11 0.28 -10.51
CA TYR A 77 3.45 -0.99 -11.16
C TYR A 77 4.25 -0.77 -12.44
N HIS A 78 3.76 0.07 -13.35
CA HIS A 78 4.46 0.38 -14.59
C HIS A 78 5.80 1.09 -14.36
N ALA A 79 5.86 2.02 -13.39
CA ALA A 79 7.11 2.69 -13.01
C ALA A 79 8.15 1.70 -12.47
N MET A 80 7.72 0.74 -11.67
CA MET A 80 8.57 -0.31 -11.13
C MET A 80 9.13 -1.21 -12.24
N HIS A 81 8.28 -1.67 -13.16
CA HIS A 81 8.72 -2.45 -14.32
C HIS A 81 9.65 -1.66 -15.24
N TYR A 82 9.47 -0.34 -15.35
CA TYR A 82 10.42 0.52 -16.03
C TYR A 82 11.80 0.52 -15.36
N LEU A 83 11.86 0.61 -14.04
CA LEU A 83 13.14 0.52 -13.31
C LEU A 83 13.79 -0.86 -13.42
N MET A 84 13.00 -1.92 -13.57
CA MET A 84 13.47 -3.29 -13.82
C MET A 84 13.87 -3.56 -15.27
N GLY A 85 13.59 -2.63 -16.20
CA GLY A 85 13.86 -2.79 -17.63
C GLY A 85 12.78 -3.54 -18.43
N ASN A 86 11.63 -3.84 -17.82
CA ASN A 86 10.51 -4.56 -18.43
C ASN A 86 9.45 -3.64 -19.04
N GLN A 87 9.57 -2.32 -18.86
CA GLN A 87 8.68 -1.31 -19.41
C GLN A 87 9.49 -0.23 -20.11
N THR A 88 8.89 0.49 -21.05
CA THR A 88 9.57 1.56 -21.78
C THR A 88 9.12 2.95 -21.36
N LEU A 89 10.00 3.94 -21.49
CA LEU A 89 9.66 5.34 -21.21
C LEU A 89 8.52 5.83 -22.12
N GLU A 90 8.53 5.44 -23.39
CA GLU A 90 7.48 5.78 -24.35
C GLU A 90 6.09 5.33 -23.87
N LYS A 91 5.99 4.10 -23.36
CA LYS A 91 4.75 3.56 -22.80
C LYS A 91 4.29 4.35 -21.57
N LEU A 92 5.21 4.72 -20.66
CA LEU A 92 4.89 5.56 -19.51
C LEU A 92 4.43 6.95 -19.93
N GLN A 93 5.12 7.57 -20.90
CA GLN A 93 4.74 8.88 -21.44
C GLN A 93 3.35 8.85 -22.08
N ASN A 94 2.98 7.71 -22.67
CA ASN A 94 1.67 7.49 -23.28
C ASN A 94 0.69 6.76 -22.36
N PHE A 95 0.86 6.85 -21.03
CA PHE A 95 -0.05 6.22 -20.05
C PHE A 95 -1.51 6.56 -20.34
N ARG A 96 -2.38 5.53 -20.36
CA ARG A 96 -3.80 5.62 -20.76
C ARG A 96 -4.05 6.13 -22.20
N GLY A 97 -3.01 6.24 -23.04
CA GLY A 97 -3.14 6.49 -24.46
C GLY A 97 -3.19 5.18 -25.24
N TYR A 98 -3.61 5.26 -26.50
CA TYR A 98 -3.59 4.09 -27.39
C TYR A 98 -2.16 3.57 -27.57
N GLY A 99 -1.96 2.28 -27.29
CA GLY A 99 -0.64 1.66 -27.35
C GLY A 99 0.30 2.00 -26.18
N GLY A 100 -0.10 2.84 -25.22
CA GLY A 100 0.64 3.16 -24.00
C GLY A 100 0.44 2.15 -22.87
N ALA A 101 1.02 2.44 -21.70
CA ALA A 101 0.76 1.68 -20.47
C ALA A 101 -0.71 1.77 -20.09
N GLN A 102 -1.29 0.64 -19.70
CA GLN A 102 -2.73 0.55 -19.46
C GLN A 102 -3.17 1.27 -18.18
N SER A 103 -4.45 1.64 -18.14
CA SER A 103 -5.09 2.22 -16.94
C SER A 103 -4.98 1.32 -15.73
N TYR A 104 -5.06 0.02 -15.98
CA TYR A 104 -4.98 -1.07 -15.02
C TYR A 104 -4.14 -2.19 -15.61
N PRO A 105 -3.31 -2.89 -14.82
CA PRO A 105 -2.46 -3.95 -15.34
C PRO A 105 -3.24 -4.98 -16.15
N SER A 106 -2.75 -5.30 -17.33
CA SER A 106 -3.43 -6.19 -18.28
C SER A 106 -2.47 -7.18 -18.92
N ARG A 107 -2.69 -8.48 -18.69
CA ARG A 107 -1.90 -9.57 -19.29
C ARG A 107 -1.88 -9.59 -20.82
N THR A 108 -2.84 -8.97 -21.44
CA THR A 108 -3.02 -9.04 -22.91
C THR A 108 -2.65 -7.75 -23.63
N LYS A 109 -2.49 -6.64 -22.90
CA LYS A 109 -2.27 -5.32 -23.51
C LYS A 109 -0.98 -4.64 -23.05
N ASP A 110 -0.52 -4.91 -21.83
CA ASP A 110 0.75 -4.42 -21.34
C ASP A 110 1.91 -5.28 -21.86
N ILE A 111 3.09 -4.68 -21.93
CA ILE A 111 4.35 -5.38 -22.24
C ILE A 111 4.99 -5.94 -20.97
N ASP A 112 4.54 -5.46 -19.81
CA ASP A 112 4.99 -5.89 -18.50
C ASP A 112 4.54 -7.34 -18.25
N ASP A 113 5.26 -8.06 -17.40
CA ASP A 113 4.89 -9.40 -16.97
C ASP A 113 3.78 -9.34 -15.91
N VAL A 114 2.56 -9.13 -16.37
CA VAL A 114 1.37 -9.01 -15.52
C VAL A 114 0.84 -10.39 -15.13
N ASP A 115 0.83 -10.73 -13.85
CA ASP A 115 0.31 -12.00 -13.35
C ASP A 115 -1.23 -12.08 -13.47
N PHE A 116 -1.93 -11.02 -13.06
CA PHE A 116 -3.40 -10.93 -13.08
C PHE A 116 -3.86 -9.61 -13.69
N SER A 117 -4.92 -9.64 -14.48
CA SER A 117 -5.54 -8.43 -15.04
C SER A 117 -6.54 -7.86 -14.05
N THR A 118 -6.20 -6.76 -13.39
CA THR A 118 -6.99 -6.17 -12.31
C THR A 118 -7.68 -4.88 -12.76
N GLY A 119 -8.76 -4.98 -13.50
CA GLY A 119 -9.51 -3.79 -13.95
C GLY A 119 -10.72 -3.44 -13.09
N SER A 120 -11.31 -4.43 -12.43
CA SER A 120 -12.47 -4.27 -11.56
C SER A 120 -12.05 -4.30 -10.10
N VAL A 121 -12.63 -3.42 -9.30
CA VAL A 121 -12.39 -3.32 -7.85
C VAL A 121 -12.79 -4.62 -7.17
N GLY A 122 -11.94 -5.13 -6.25
CA GLY A 122 -12.14 -6.39 -5.53
C GLY A 122 -11.83 -7.67 -6.34
N LEU A 123 -11.68 -7.58 -7.67
CA LEU A 123 -11.46 -8.76 -8.51
C LEU A 123 -10.11 -9.44 -8.21
N GLY A 124 -9.05 -8.67 -7.94
CA GLY A 124 -7.73 -9.23 -7.62
C GLY A 124 -7.73 -10.16 -6.39
N VAL A 125 -8.61 -9.90 -5.44
CA VAL A 125 -8.84 -10.76 -4.28
C VAL A 125 -9.37 -12.13 -4.72
N ALA A 126 -10.41 -12.12 -5.56
CA ALA A 126 -11.00 -13.35 -6.09
C ALA A 126 -10.02 -14.13 -6.97
N GLU A 127 -9.31 -13.45 -7.87
CA GLU A 127 -8.31 -14.07 -8.75
C GLU A 127 -7.22 -14.78 -7.95
N THR A 128 -6.70 -14.18 -6.88
CA THR A 128 -5.66 -14.79 -6.03
C THR A 128 -6.19 -15.98 -5.24
N ALA A 129 -7.40 -15.90 -4.70
CA ALA A 129 -8.03 -17.01 -3.99
C ALA A 129 -8.24 -18.23 -4.90
N PHE A 130 -8.84 -18.01 -6.09
CA PHE A 130 -9.06 -19.10 -7.04
C PHE A 130 -7.76 -19.62 -7.68
N ALA A 131 -6.76 -18.76 -7.91
CA ALA A 131 -5.44 -19.21 -8.37
C ALA A 131 -4.75 -20.09 -7.32
N SER A 132 -4.94 -19.80 -6.04
CA SER A 132 -4.47 -20.64 -4.93
C SER A 132 -5.13 -22.04 -4.96
N ILE A 133 -6.45 -22.11 -5.12
CA ILE A 133 -7.18 -23.39 -5.27
C ILE A 133 -6.65 -24.18 -6.48
N VAL A 134 -6.42 -23.50 -7.60
CA VAL A 134 -5.86 -24.15 -8.80
C VAL A 134 -4.44 -24.66 -8.54
N GLN A 135 -3.61 -23.91 -7.81
CA GLN A 135 -2.27 -24.36 -7.44
C GLN A 135 -2.32 -25.64 -6.60
N ASP A 136 -3.18 -25.70 -5.58
CA ASP A 136 -3.36 -26.87 -4.73
C ASP A 136 -3.88 -28.08 -5.54
N TYR A 137 -4.82 -27.84 -6.47
CA TYR A 137 -5.28 -28.87 -7.39
C TYR A 137 -4.15 -29.42 -8.27
N LEU A 138 -3.27 -28.55 -8.76
CA LEU A 138 -2.14 -28.95 -9.60
C LEU A 138 -1.10 -29.73 -8.79
N GLU A 139 -0.79 -29.32 -7.56
CA GLU A 139 0.14 -30.00 -6.66
C GLU A 139 -0.28 -31.46 -6.43
N ALA A 140 -1.57 -31.71 -6.30
CA ALA A 140 -2.11 -33.05 -6.13
C ALA A 140 -1.97 -33.95 -7.38
N LYS A 141 -1.43 -33.43 -8.51
CA LYS A 141 -1.26 -34.21 -9.74
C LYS A 141 0.15 -34.72 -9.90
N PRO A 142 0.36 -36.02 -10.21
CA PRO A 142 1.70 -36.61 -10.36
C PRO A 142 2.60 -35.88 -11.38
N TRP A 143 2.01 -35.32 -12.43
CA TRP A 143 2.73 -34.60 -13.48
C TRP A 143 3.12 -33.16 -13.12
N ALA A 144 2.69 -32.67 -11.98
CA ALA A 144 2.99 -31.32 -11.51
C ALA A 144 3.68 -31.29 -10.13
N ALA A 145 4.02 -32.47 -9.57
CA ALA A 145 4.55 -32.62 -8.22
C ALA A 145 5.86 -31.86 -7.96
N ASP A 146 6.67 -31.63 -9.00
CA ASP A 146 7.96 -30.93 -8.90
C ASP A 146 7.84 -29.41 -9.18
N ARG A 147 6.64 -28.86 -9.33
CA ARG A 147 6.47 -27.44 -9.56
C ARG A 147 6.69 -26.66 -8.25
N PRO A 148 7.46 -25.58 -8.29
CA PRO A 148 7.59 -24.72 -7.10
C PRO A 148 6.25 -24.05 -6.80
N LEU A 149 5.92 -24.02 -5.51
CA LEU A 149 4.69 -23.40 -5.01
C LEU A 149 4.97 -21.94 -4.64
N GLY A 150 4.17 -21.03 -5.18
CA GLY A 150 4.24 -19.61 -4.91
C GLY A 150 3.09 -19.12 -4.01
N ARG A 151 3.26 -17.92 -3.49
CA ARG A 151 2.19 -17.19 -2.83
C ARG A 151 1.33 -16.48 -3.87
N MET A 152 0.03 -16.43 -3.61
CA MET A 152 -0.93 -15.64 -4.38
C MET A 152 -1.22 -14.36 -3.58
N VAL A 153 -0.66 -13.25 -4.02
CA VAL A 153 -0.67 -11.98 -3.28
C VAL A 153 -1.65 -11.01 -3.94
N ALA A 154 -2.65 -10.51 -3.20
CA ALA A 154 -3.49 -9.41 -3.65
C ALA A 154 -3.09 -8.12 -2.92
N LEU A 155 -2.85 -7.06 -3.70
CA LEU A 155 -2.75 -5.69 -3.20
C LEU A 155 -4.15 -5.07 -3.27
N VAL A 156 -4.69 -4.67 -2.12
CA VAL A 156 -6.10 -4.31 -1.96
C VAL A 156 -6.21 -2.90 -1.40
N GLY A 157 -7.07 -2.06 -1.97
CA GLY A 157 -7.45 -0.80 -1.33
C GLY A 157 -8.50 -1.05 -0.24
N ASP A 158 -8.52 -0.20 0.78
CA ASP A 158 -9.52 -0.30 1.84
C ASP A 158 -10.96 -0.14 1.30
N ALA A 159 -11.17 0.72 0.30
CA ALA A 159 -12.47 0.84 -0.39
C ALA A 159 -12.84 -0.41 -1.22
N GLU A 160 -11.89 -1.28 -1.56
CA GLU A 160 -12.21 -2.55 -2.22
C GLU A 160 -12.90 -3.55 -1.28
N LEU A 161 -12.79 -3.33 0.03
CA LEU A 161 -13.50 -4.13 1.03
C LEU A 161 -15.02 -3.87 1.03
N ASP A 162 -15.51 -2.86 0.32
CA ASP A 162 -16.93 -2.64 0.12
C ASP A 162 -17.55 -3.60 -0.92
N GLU A 163 -16.70 -4.30 -1.70
CA GLU A 163 -17.13 -5.26 -2.71
C GLU A 163 -17.50 -6.62 -2.09
N GLY A 164 -18.71 -7.11 -2.41
CA GLY A 164 -19.26 -8.35 -1.83
C GLY A 164 -18.40 -9.58 -2.11
N ASN A 165 -17.75 -9.66 -3.29
CA ASN A 165 -16.90 -10.79 -3.67
C ASN A 165 -15.68 -10.96 -2.76
N VAL A 166 -15.22 -9.93 -2.06
CA VAL A 166 -14.14 -10.04 -1.07
C VAL A 166 -14.56 -10.96 0.07
N TYR A 167 -15.77 -10.78 0.59
CA TYR A 167 -16.30 -11.60 1.69
C TYR A 167 -16.68 -13.01 1.23
N GLU A 168 -17.15 -13.16 0.00
CA GLU A 168 -17.36 -14.48 -0.61
C GLU A 168 -16.04 -15.25 -0.69
N CYS A 169 -14.95 -14.59 -1.10
CA CYS A 169 -13.62 -15.20 -1.16
C CYS A 169 -13.03 -15.52 0.21
N LEU A 170 -13.37 -14.78 1.28
CA LEU A 170 -13.02 -15.18 2.64
C LEU A 170 -13.62 -16.53 3.02
N GLN A 171 -14.91 -16.74 2.68
CA GLN A 171 -15.57 -18.01 2.90
C GLN A 171 -14.95 -19.15 2.09
N GLU A 172 -14.66 -18.90 0.80
CA GLU A 172 -14.02 -19.90 -0.06
C GLU A 172 -12.62 -20.25 0.45
N GLY A 173 -11.84 -19.26 0.89
CA GLY A 173 -10.54 -19.47 1.52
C GLY A 173 -10.62 -20.39 2.74
N TRP A 174 -11.61 -20.19 3.59
CA TRP A 174 -11.85 -21.05 4.76
C TRP A 174 -12.31 -22.46 4.36
N LYS A 175 -13.26 -22.58 3.41
CA LYS A 175 -13.77 -23.88 2.95
C LYS A 175 -12.70 -24.75 2.32
N HIS A 176 -11.75 -24.16 1.63
CA HIS A 176 -10.68 -24.83 0.91
C HIS A 176 -9.33 -24.84 1.65
N ASP A 177 -9.29 -24.35 2.90
CA ASP A 177 -8.09 -24.32 3.75
C ASP A 177 -6.89 -23.66 3.05
N LEU A 178 -7.11 -22.55 2.37
CA LEU A 178 -6.07 -21.84 1.63
C LEU A 178 -5.01 -21.28 2.58
N ARG A 179 -3.72 -21.50 2.27
CA ARG A 179 -2.60 -21.14 3.16
C ARG A 179 -1.54 -20.26 2.52
N ASN A 180 -1.51 -20.21 1.21
CA ASN A 180 -0.52 -19.50 0.40
C ASN A 180 -1.06 -18.19 -0.18
N THR A 181 -2.17 -17.69 0.31
CA THR A 181 -2.81 -16.45 -0.14
C THR A 181 -2.52 -15.33 0.84
N TRP A 182 -2.00 -14.22 0.34
CA TRP A 182 -1.75 -12.99 1.08
C TRP A 182 -2.61 -11.87 0.54
N TRP A 183 -3.34 -11.17 1.42
CA TRP A 183 -4.02 -9.94 1.07
C TRP A 183 -3.39 -8.78 1.84
N ILE A 184 -2.73 -7.89 1.11
CA ILE A 184 -2.07 -6.70 1.67
C ILE A 184 -3.00 -5.53 1.44
N ILE A 185 -3.64 -5.08 2.53
CA ILE A 185 -4.66 -4.04 2.50
C ILE A 185 -4.01 -2.69 2.77
N ASP A 186 -4.06 -1.81 1.78
CA ASP A 186 -3.67 -0.41 1.92
C ASP A 186 -4.79 0.36 2.62
N TYR A 187 -4.75 0.35 3.97
CA TYR A 187 -5.72 1.05 4.80
C TYR A 187 -5.32 2.52 4.96
N ASN A 188 -5.56 3.31 3.91
CA ASN A 188 -5.24 4.74 3.88
C ASN A 188 -6.36 5.63 4.45
N ARG A 189 -7.45 5.05 4.91
CA ARG A 189 -8.62 5.72 5.52
C ARG A 189 -9.36 6.67 4.58
N GLN A 190 -9.26 6.43 3.27
CA GLN A 190 -9.93 7.22 2.24
C GLN A 190 -10.88 6.33 1.44
N SER A 191 -12.15 6.73 1.38
CA SER A 191 -13.15 6.18 0.50
C SER A 191 -13.54 7.20 -0.58
N LEU A 192 -14.31 6.79 -1.56
CA LEU A 192 -14.84 7.69 -2.61
C LEU A 192 -15.61 8.87 -2.03
N ASP A 193 -16.29 8.66 -0.91
CA ASP A 193 -17.16 9.65 -0.27
C ASP A 193 -16.48 10.47 0.85
N GLY A 194 -15.21 10.21 1.15
CA GLY A 194 -14.47 10.94 2.16
C GLY A 194 -13.60 10.08 3.07
N VAL A 195 -13.32 10.62 4.25
CA VAL A 195 -12.52 9.92 5.28
C VAL A 195 -13.38 8.86 5.98
N VAL A 196 -12.86 7.64 6.10
CA VAL A 196 -13.53 6.52 6.75
C VAL A 196 -13.71 6.77 8.24
N HIS A 197 -14.85 6.37 8.80
CA HIS A 197 -15.15 6.47 10.23
C HIS A 197 -14.18 5.64 11.08
N GLU A 198 -13.93 6.13 12.28
CA GLU A 198 -13.13 5.43 13.30
C GLU A 198 -13.80 4.10 13.65
N GLY A 199 -12.99 3.09 13.96
CA GLY A 199 -13.45 1.77 14.38
C GLY A 199 -13.84 0.80 13.26
N LEU A 200 -13.82 1.21 12.00
CA LEU A 200 -14.11 0.30 10.87
C LEU A 200 -13.04 -0.80 10.78
N TRP A 201 -11.78 -0.45 11.02
CA TRP A 201 -10.69 -1.41 10.94
C TRP A 201 -10.86 -2.59 11.91
N GLU A 202 -11.25 -2.32 13.15
CA GLU A 202 -11.49 -3.34 14.17
C GLU A 202 -12.58 -4.33 13.71
N LYS A 203 -13.62 -3.84 13.02
CA LYS A 203 -14.67 -4.70 12.45
C LYS A 203 -14.16 -5.54 11.30
N VAL A 204 -13.37 -4.95 10.40
CA VAL A 204 -12.74 -5.68 9.28
C VAL A 204 -11.83 -6.77 9.83
N GLU A 205 -10.97 -6.46 10.79
CA GLU A 205 -10.07 -7.43 11.43
C GLU A 205 -10.83 -8.59 12.08
N ASP A 206 -11.95 -8.30 12.77
CA ASP A 206 -12.81 -9.31 13.38
C ASP A 206 -13.41 -10.27 12.32
N ILE A 207 -13.81 -9.75 11.16
CA ILE A 207 -14.33 -10.57 10.05
C ILE A 207 -13.25 -11.52 9.53
N PHE A 208 -12.03 -11.01 9.26
CA PHE A 208 -10.92 -11.86 8.81
C PHE A 208 -10.60 -12.97 9.83
N LYS A 209 -10.54 -12.63 11.12
CA LYS A 209 -10.31 -13.60 12.20
C LYS A 209 -11.42 -14.66 12.29
N ALA A 210 -12.69 -14.24 12.08
CA ALA A 210 -13.82 -15.15 12.09
C ALA A 210 -13.72 -16.24 11.01
N PHE A 211 -13.06 -15.94 9.87
CA PHE A 211 -12.75 -16.91 8.81
C PHE A 211 -11.36 -17.56 8.95
N GLY A 212 -10.73 -17.47 10.12
CA GLY A 212 -9.46 -18.14 10.40
C GLY A 212 -8.21 -17.49 9.77
N TRP A 213 -8.32 -16.27 9.26
CA TRP A 213 -7.17 -15.55 8.70
C TRP A 213 -6.27 -15.03 9.81
N ARG A 214 -4.95 -15.16 9.62
CA ARG A 214 -3.96 -14.47 10.43
C ARG A 214 -3.85 -13.02 9.96
N THR A 215 -4.13 -12.08 10.84
CA THR A 215 -4.01 -10.65 10.56
C THR A 215 -2.71 -10.08 11.16
N VAL A 216 -2.03 -9.24 10.40
CA VAL A 216 -0.87 -8.44 10.84
C VAL A 216 -1.19 -6.98 10.60
N VAL A 217 -1.22 -6.18 11.66
CA VAL A 217 -1.62 -4.77 11.60
C VAL A 217 -0.41 -3.87 11.80
N LEU A 218 -0.04 -3.13 10.78
CA LEU A 218 1.06 -2.16 10.80
C LEU A 218 0.52 -0.74 11.01
N ARG A 219 0.25 -0.35 12.26
CA ARG A 219 -0.23 1.01 12.59
C ARG A 219 0.91 2.01 12.63
N HIS A 220 2.03 1.65 13.24
CA HIS A 220 3.11 2.54 13.63
C HIS A 220 4.41 2.14 12.94
N GLY A 221 5.09 3.11 12.34
CA GLY A 221 6.42 2.91 11.79
C GLY A 221 7.52 2.86 12.86
N ALA A 222 8.75 2.65 12.43
CA ALA A 222 9.90 2.51 13.33
C ALA A 222 10.10 3.76 14.20
N LEU A 223 10.06 4.96 13.60
CA LEU A 223 10.23 6.22 14.34
C LEU A 223 9.18 6.40 15.42
N GLN A 224 7.92 6.07 15.14
CA GLN A 224 6.86 6.14 16.16
C GLN A 224 7.10 5.13 17.28
N ARG A 225 7.45 3.88 16.93
CA ARG A 225 7.75 2.85 17.96
C ARG A 225 8.93 3.24 18.85
N GLU A 226 9.98 3.82 18.27
CA GLU A 226 11.13 4.35 19.02
C GLU A 226 10.69 5.47 19.97
N ALA A 227 9.92 6.44 19.49
CA ALA A 227 9.43 7.55 20.31
C ALA A 227 8.49 7.07 21.43
N PHE A 228 7.71 6.02 21.22
CA PHE A 228 6.83 5.45 22.27
C PHE A 228 7.60 4.81 23.43
N ALA A 229 8.84 4.40 23.20
CA ALA A 229 9.71 3.87 24.24
C ALA A 229 10.41 4.98 25.09
N GLU A 230 10.31 6.25 24.67
CA GLU A 230 10.86 7.39 25.41
C GLU A 230 9.93 7.87 26.53
N PRO A 231 10.45 8.62 27.53
CA PRO A 231 9.60 9.35 28.48
C PRO A 231 8.62 10.28 27.73
N GLY A 232 7.33 10.21 28.05
CA GLY A 232 6.24 10.89 27.34
C GLY A 232 5.68 10.12 26.14
N GLY A 233 6.33 9.02 25.73
CA GLY A 233 5.97 8.26 24.53
C GLY A 233 4.59 7.58 24.61
N GLU A 234 4.18 7.07 25.78
CA GLU A 234 2.86 6.45 25.94
C GLU A 234 1.74 7.49 25.84
N THR A 235 1.97 8.71 26.33
CA THR A 235 1.05 9.84 26.15
C THR A 235 0.88 10.18 24.67
N LEU A 236 1.99 10.25 23.93
CA LEU A 236 1.96 10.49 22.48
C LEU A 236 1.21 9.38 21.74
N LYS A 237 1.47 8.12 22.07
CA LYS A 237 0.81 6.95 21.47
C LYS A 237 -0.70 6.98 21.70
N SER A 238 -1.12 7.25 22.93
CA SER A 238 -2.53 7.35 23.28
C SER A 238 -3.23 8.47 22.53
N TRP A 239 -2.58 9.63 22.39
CA TRP A 239 -3.09 10.73 21.60
C TRP A 239 -3.22 10.36 20.11
N ILE A 240 -2.20 9.75 19.50
CA ILE A 240 -2.23 9.29 18.10
C ILE A 240 -3.39 8.32 17.87
N GLN A 241 -3.64 7.40 18.80
CA GLN A 241 -4.71 6.41 18.70
C GLN A 241 -6.11 7.02 18.80
N SER A 242 -6.26 8.12 19.54
CA SER A 242 -7.53 8.81 19.74
C SER A 242 -7.77 9.96 18.78
N CYS A 243 -6.76 10.40 18.04
CA CYS A 243 -6.88 11.51 17.10
C CYS A 243 -7.80 11.15 15.94
N PRO A 244 -8.84 11.97 15.66
CA PRO A 244 -9.74 11.74 14.53
C PRO A 244 -8.98 11.72 13.20
N ASN A 245 -9.38 10.82 12.30
CA ASN A 245 -8.73 10.65 10.99
C ASN A 245 -8.64 11.96 10.18
N ALA A 246 -9.70 12.77 10.19
CA ALA A 246 -9.74 14.06 9.50
C ALA A 246 -8.72 15.05 10.07
N ASP A 247 -8.60 15.12 11.40
CA ASP A 247 -7.64 15.98 12.08
C ASP A 247 -6.20 15.54 11.79
N TYR A 248 -5.95 14.23 11.87
CA TYR A 248 -4.63 13.67 11.55
C TYR A 248 -4.19 14.02 10.12
N SER A 249 -5.08 13.82 9.15
CA SER A 249 -4.82 14.16 7.74
C SER A 249 -4.54 15.66 7.56
N ALA A 250 -5.33 16.52 8.21
CA ALA A 250 -5.12 17.96 8.14
C ALA A 250 -3.79 18.40 8.75
N LEU A 251 -3.38 17.82 9.86
CA LEU A 251 -2.10 18.10 10.51
C LEU A 251 -0.91 17.61 9.68
N THR A 252 -1.02 16.44 9.05
CA THR A 252 -0.02 15.93 8.11
C THR A 252 0.25 16.93 6.98
N TYR A 253 -0.80 17.51 6.42
CA TYR A 253 -0.67 18.53 5.37
C TYR A 253 -0.05 19.84 5.90
N LYS A 254 -0.37 20.27 7.13
CA LYS A 254 0.11 21.51 7.73
C LYS A 254 1.57 21.44 8.23
N GLY A 255 2.10 20.26 8.46
CA GLY A 255 3.50 20.01 8.84
C GLY A 255 3.83 20.15 10.32
N GLY A 256 5.12 20.08 10.66
CA GLY A 256 5.64 19.90 12.02
C GLY A 256 5.26 20.98 13.03
N ALA A 257 5.27 22.24 12.64
CA ALA A 257 4.86 23.34 13.52
C ALA A 257 3.38 23.20 13.96
N ALA A 258 2.50 22.77 13.03
CA ALA A 258 1.10 22.53 13.36
C ALA A 258 0.92 21.29 14.26
N TRP A 259 1.69 20.23 14.03
CA TRP A 259 1.76 19.08 14.90
C TRP A 259 2.17 19.47 16.32
N ARG A 260 3.27 20.23 16.46
CA ARG A 260 3.75 20.70 17.76
C ARG A 260 2.69 21.52 18.48
N ALA A 261 2.11 22.52 17.82
CA ALA A 261 1.10 23.40 18.40
C ALA A 261 -0.12 22.59 18.89
N ARG A 262 -0.57 21.62 18.10
CA ARG A 262 -1.72 20.78 18.45
C ARG A 262 -1.40 19.85 19.64
N LEU A 263 -0.26 19.15 19.62
CA LEU A 263 0.16 18.28 20.70
C LEU A 263 0.38 19.05 22.00
N MET A 264 1.02 20.22 21.94
CA MET A 264 1.19 21.08 23.13
C MET A 264 -0.16 21.55 23.70
N ASN A 265 -1.12 21.89 22.83
CA ASN A 265 -2.46 22.30 23.26
C ASN A 265 -3.24 21.15 23.92
N ASP A 266 -3.17 19.96 23.35
CA ASP A 266 -4.04 18.83 23.76
C ASP A 266 -3.47 18.05 24.94
N ILE A 267 -2.14 17.89 25.00
CA ILE A 267 -1.45 17.02 25.97
C ILE A 267 -0.16 17.62 26.57
N GLY A 268 0.13 18.91 26.33
CA GLY A 268 1.39 19.54 26.75
C GLY A 268 1.63 19.55 28.27
N ASP A 269 0.57 19.43 29.07
CA ASP A 269 0.60 19.36 30.54
C ASP A 269 0.67 17.92 31.08
N GLN A 270 0.73 16.92 30.21
CA GLN A 270 0.67 15.50 30.58
C GLN A 270 2.06 14.84 30.57
N GLY A 271 2.59 14.52 31.74
CA GLY A 271 3.84 13.78 31.89
C GLY A 271 5.03 14.46 31.21
N ASP A 272 5.89 13.65 30.58
CA ASP A 272 7.14 14.12 29.94
C ASP A 272 6.97 14.47 28.45
N ILE A 273 5.76 14.68 27.97
CA ILE A 273 5.49 14.92 26.53
C ILE A 273 6.19 16.18 26.01
N THR A 274 6.21 17.25 26.78
CA THR A 274 6.91 18.48 26.42
C THR A 274 8.40 18.24 26.16
N ALA A 275 9.06 17.48 27.04
CA ALA A 275 10.46 17.11 26.85
C ALA A 275 10.67 16.22 25.63
N LEU A 276 9.73 15.34 25.30
CA LEU A 276 9.77 14.53 24.08
C LEU A 276 9.66 15.40 22.83
N LEU A 277 8.77 16.40 22.84
CA LEU A 277 8.58 17.32 21.72
C LEU A 277 9.78 18.29 21.56
N ASP A 278 10.34 18.78 22.67
CA ASP A 278 11.47 19.74 22.65
C ASP A 278 12.77 19.12 22.13
N ARG A 279 12.92 17.81 22.23
CA ARG A 279 14.07 17.09 21.64
C ARG A 279 14.06 17.00 20.11
N ARG A 280 12.97 17.40 19.47
CA ARG A 280 12.77 17.26 18.02
C ARG A 280 12.51 18.62 17.39
N SER A 281 13.14 18.88 16.27
CA SER A 281 12.75 19.98 15.38
C SER A 281 11.34 19.74 14.80
N ASP A 282 10.76 20.75 14.18
CA ASP A 282 9.46 20.59 13.52
C ASP A 282 9.51 19.61 12.35
N ASP A 283 10.63 19.56 11.61
CA ASP A 283 10.83 18.60 10.53
C ASP A 283 10.93 17.16 11.04
N GLU A 284 11.66 16.95 12.15
CA GLU A 284 11.76 15.63 12.80
C GLU A 284 10.42 15.20 13.39
N LEU A 285 9.65 16.14 13.93
CA LEU A 285 8.31 15.85 14.43
C LEU A 285 7.36 15.51 13.28
N ALA A 286 7.42 16.24 12.17
CA ALA A 286 6.64 15.87 10.97
C ALA A 286 7.01 14.48 10.45
N ALA A 287 8.30 14.16 10.37
CA ALA A 287 8.78 12.85 9.96
C ALA A 287 8.27 11.74 10.89
N LEU A 288 8.32 11.97 12.20
CA LEU A 288 7.80 11.05 13.23
C LEU A 288 6.30 10.82 13.06
N MET A 289 5.50 11.89 12.95
CA MET A 289 4.05 11.79 12.86
C MET A 289 3.60 11.18 11.53
N ASN A 290 4.35 11.36 10.45
CA ASN A 290 4.06 10.76 9.14
C ASN A 290 4.61 9.33 9.00
N ASN A 291 5.39 8.83 9.96
CA ASN A 291 5.95 7.48 9.90
C ASN A 291 4.93 6.42 10.30
N LEU A 292 3.92 6.21 9.47
CA LEU A 292 2.92 5.17 9.64
C LEU A 292 3.48 3.81 9.24
N GLY A 293 2.93 2.73 9.78
CA GLY A 293 3.44 1.38 9.56
C GLY A 293 3.47 0.95 8.08
N GLY A 294 2.41 1.25 7.34
CA GLY A 294 2.32 0.96 5.90
C GLY A 294 3.20 1.84 5.00
N GLN A 295 3.85 2.88 5.57
CA GLN A 295 4.79 3.78 4.89
C GLN A 295 6.20 3.70 5.48
N CYS A 296 6.48 2.66 6.26
CA CYS A 296 7.77 2.42 6.87
C CYS A 296 8.39 1.15 6.29
N LEU A 297 9.37 1.27 5.40
CA LEU A 297 10.03 0.14 4.74
C LEU A 297 10.56 -0.90 5.73
N GLN A 298 11.17 -0.46 6.86
CA GLN A 298 11.64 -1.39 7.88
C GLN A 298 10.48 -2.23 8.43
N SER A 299 9.36 -1.58 8.81
CA SER A 299 8.19 -2.28 9.36
C SER A 299 7.54 -3.24 8.36
N LEU A 300 7.54 -2.85 7.08
CA LEU A 300 7.01 -3.67 5.99
C LEU A 300 7.90 -4.89 5.74
N CYS A 301 9.22 -4.72 5.64
CA CYS A 301 10.15 -5.83 5.48
C CYS A 301 10.04 -6.81 6.66
N ASP A 302 10.08 -6.29 7.90
CA ASP A 302 9.95 -7.12 9.12
C ASP A 302 8.62 -7.92 9.17
N ALA A 303 7.57 -7.39 8.55
CA ALA A 303 6.25 -8.05 8.54
C ALA A 303 6.10 -9.08 7.40
N PHE A 304 6.86 -8.92 6.32
CA PHE A 304 6.83 -9.82 5.18
C PHE A 304 7.79 -11.01 5.32
N ASP A 305 8.82 -10.90 6.17
CA ASP A 305 9.75 -11.97 6.55
C ASP A 305 9.09 -12.96 7.55
#